data_fd013a451320579c9c0e97a53f9d52e7
#
_entry.id   fd013a451320579c9c0e97a53f9d52e7
#
_cell.length_a   1.000
_cell.length_b   1.000
_cell.length_c   1.000
_cell.angle_alpha   90.00
_cell.angle_beta   90.00
_cell.angle_gamma   90.00
#
_symmetry.space_group_name_H-M   'P 1'
#
loop_
_entity.id
_entity.type
_entity.pdbx_description
1 polymer ?
#
loop_
_entity_poly.entity_id
_entity_poly.type
_entity_poly.pdbx_seq_one_letter_code
_entity_poly.pdbx_strand_id
1 'polypeptide(L)'
;NRLLLVVARHDQRDVRLGHRRRSQGVWGIAGLGGELPGQVAGSRRDHPIKQVGWAQMQLKHQQSRAMMYRAIDEAVLDPTQDELVRGWAAAITVMEHAAEVASMSIRVCGGQSMQKNMPLERMYRDSRLGSTMLPWSAEVCTERLGTAGLFD
;
A
#
# COMPACT_ATOMS: atom_id res chain seq x y z
N ASN A 1 7.62 -6.16 5.93
CA ASN A 1 6.25 -6.05 6.48
C ASN A 1 5.97 -4.84 7.37
N ARG A 2 6.83 -3.82 7.34
CA ARG A 2 6.63 -2.62 8.18
C ARG A 2 5.35 -1.86 7.82
N LEU A 3 4.99 -1.76 6.55
CA LEU A 3 3.79 -1.03 6.11
C LEU A 3 2.50 -1.68 6.65
N LEU A 4 2.33 -2.99 6.47
CA LEU A 4 1.16 -3.72 6.96
C LEU A 4 1.09 -3.72 8.49
N LEU A 5 2.23 -3.76 9.16
CA LEU A 5 2.31 -3.69 10.61
C LEU A 5 1.96 -2.29 11.15
N VAL A 6 2.30 -1.22 10.41
CA VAL A 6 1.92 0.15 10.73
C VAL A 6 0.40 0.33 10.62
N VAL A 7 -0.23 -0.19 9.55
CA VAL A 7 -1.68 -0.14 9.39
C VAL A 7 -2.39 -0.86 10.54
N ALA A 8 -1.93 -2.08 10.87
CA ALA A 8 -2.51 -2.87 11.97
C ALA A 8 -2.31 -2.21 13.34
N ARG A 9 -1.12 -1.63 13.60
CA ARG A 9 -0.81 -0.94 14.88
C ARG A 9 -1.56 0.38 15.02
N HIS A 10 -1.76 1.11 13.93
CA HIS A 10 -2.52 2.36 13.96
C HIS A 10 -3.97 2.09 14.37
N ASP A 11 -4.56 1.05 13.78
CA ASP A 11 -5.91 0.64 14.13
C ASP A 11 -6.04 0.15 15.59
N GLN A 12 -4.99 -0.47 16.16
CA GLN A 12 -4.97 -0.89 17.57
C GLN A 12 -4.81 0.28 18.57
N ARG A 13 -4.06 1.33 18.21
CA ARG A 13 -3.88 2.50 19.09
C ARG A 13 -5.16 3.32 19.23
N ASP A 14 -5.89 3.48 18.13
CA ASP A 14 -7.17 4.19 18.16
C ASP A 14 -8.20 3.49 19.06
N VAL A 15 -8.18 2.16 19.15
CA VAL A 15 -9.06 1.38 20.04
C VAL A 15 -8.70 1.59 21.52
N ARG A 16 -7.41 1.74 21.86
CA ARG A 16 -7.00 1.95 23.26
C ARG A 16 -7.19 3.40 23.75
N LEU A 17 -7.15 4.38 22.86
CA LEU A 17 -7.35 5.79 23.18
C LEU A 17 -8.82 6.20 23.22
N GLY A 18 -9.72 5.40 22.66
CA GLY A 18 -11.15 5.66 22.60
C GLY A 18 -11.89 5.65 23.96
N HIS A 19 -11.23 5.18 25.03
CA HIS A 19 -11.83 5.17 26.36
C HIS A 19 -11.54 6.40 27.23
N ARG A 20 -10.79 7.40 26.77
CA ARG A 20 -10.43 8.54 27.65
C ARG A 20 -10.30 9.91 27.02
N ARG A 21 -10.88 10.22 25.88
CA ARG A 21 -11.18 11.63 25.51
C ARG A 21 -12.33 11.67 24.51
N ARG A 22 -13.45 12.27 24.93
CA ARG A 22 -14.32 12.96 23.96
C ARG A 22 -13.45 14.03 23.32
N SER A 23 -12.85 13.73 22.18
CA SER A 23 -12.28 14.76 21.31
C SER A 23 -13.47 15.53 20.73
N GLN A 24 -13.70 16.73 21.24
CA GLN A 24 -14.50 17.72 20.56
C GLN A 24 -13.86 17.91 19.18
N GLY A 25 -14.53 17.41 18.14
CA GLY A 25 -14.09 17.55 16.77
C GLY A 25 -14.09 19.02 16.37
N VAL A 26 -13.00 19.50 15.80
CA VAL A 26 -12.79 20.86 15.29
C VAL A 26 -13.62 21.17 14.02
N TRP A 27 -14.64 20.40 13.73
CA TRP A 27 -15.64 20.75 12.72
C TRP A 27 -17.01 20.80 13.38
N GLY A 28 -17.25 21.92 14.08
CA GLY A 28 -18.56 22.26 14.58
C GLY A 28 -19.51 22.59 13.44
N ILE A 29 -20.27 21.62 12.99
CA ILE A 29 -21.60 21.87 12.46
C ILE A 29 -22.53 21.55 13.62
N ALA A 30 -22.72 22.54 14.50
CA ALA A 30 -23.76 22.51 15.49
C ALA A 30 -25.10 22.52 14.75
N GLY A 31 -25.90 21.47 14.90
CA GLY A 31 -27.32 21.53 14.58
C GLY A 31 -27.97 20.38 13.86
N LEU A 32 -27.27 19.30 13.52
CA LEU A 32 -27.92 18.10 12.99
C LEU A 32 -27.66 16.93 13.95
N GLY A 33 -28.52 16.78 14.97
CA GLY A 33 -28.58 15.63 15.87
C GLY A 33 -29.12 14.39 15.18
N GLY A 34 -28.48 13.95 14.06
CA GLY A 34 -28.77 12.70 13.40
C GLY A 34 -27.49 11.86 13.42
N GLU A 35 -27.60 10.59 13.80
CA GLU A 35 -26.53 9.62 13.60
C GLU A 35 -26.15 9.62 12.12
N LEU A 36 -24.86 9.89 11.82
CA LEU A 36 -24.37 9.82 10.45
C LEU A 36 -24.54 8.38 9.96
N PRO A 37 -25.16 8.14 8.78
CA PRO A 37 -25.28 6.80 8.22
C PRO A 37 -23.88 6.20 8.05
N GLY A 38 -23.60 5.09 8.74
CA GLY A 38 -22.33 4.36 8.66
C GLY A 38 -21.54 4.25 9.96
N GLN A 39 -22.03 4.75 11.10
CA GLN A 39 -21.48 4.38 12.41
C GLN A 39 -21.91 2.94 12.75
N VAL A 40 -21.05 1.99 12.41
CA VAL A 40 -21.22 0.61 12.85
C VAL A 40 -20.80 0.55 14.32
N ALA A 41 -21.74 0.13 15.19
CA ALA A 41 -21.43 -0.18 16.57
C ALA A 41 -20.45 -1.35 16.59
N GLY A 42 -19.19 -1.10 17.01
CA GLY A 42 -18.15 -2.13 17.02
C GLY A 42 -16.76 -1.55 16.87
N SER A 43 -15.76 -2.42 16.83
CA SER A 43 -14.38 -2.04 16.54
C SER A 43 -14.24 -1.58 15.08
N ARG A 44 -13.36 -0.62 14.81
CA ARG A 44 -13.02 -0.21 13.43
C ARG A 44 -12.61 -1.38 12.51
N ARG A 45 -12.13 -2.48 13.09
CA ARG A 45 -11.77 -3.72 12.38
C ARG A 45 -12.98 -4.46 11.81
N ASP A 46 -14.13 -4.29 12.43
CA ASP A 46 -15.36 -5.00 12.05
C ASP A 46 -16.04 -4.33 10.84
N HIS A 47 -15.53 -3.17 10.41
CA HIS A 47 -16.09 -2.44 9.28
C HIS A 47 -15.74 -3.14 7.95
N PRO A 48 -16.73 -3.59 7.15
CA PRO A 48 -16.49 -4.37 5.93
C PRO A 48 -15.53 -3.72 4.93
N ILE A 49 -15.64 -2.39 4.73
CA ILE A 49 -14.76 -1.65 3.81
C ILE A 49 -13.29 -1.74 4.25
N LYS A 50 -13.02 -1.75 5.56
CA LYS A 50 -11.65 -1.90 6.09
C LYS A 50 -11.13 -3.31 5.92
N GLN A 51 -11.97 -4.31 6.11
CA GLN A 51 -11.61 -5.70 5.89
C GLN A 51 -11.30 -5.97 4.41
N VAL A 52 -12.11 -5.45 3.50
CA VAL A 52 -11.86 -5.55 2.05
C VAL A 52 -10.56 -4.82 1.67
N GLY A 53 -10.37 -3.59 2.14
CA GLY A 53 -9.14 -2.84 1.88
C GLY A 53 -7.89 -3.55 2.40
N TRP A 54 -7.97 -4.15 3.59
CA TRP A 54 -6.89 -4.96 4.15
C TRP A 54 -6.60 -6.19 3.28
N ALA A 55 -7.63 -6.93 2.86
CA ALA A 55 -7.48 -8.12 2.01
C ALA A 55 -6.82 -7.77 0.67
N GLN A 56 -7.22 -6.67 0.03
CA GLN A 56 -6.61 -6.19 -1.22
C GLN A 56 -5.13 -5.85 -1.05
N MET A 57 -4.76 -5.18 0.05
CA MET A 57 -3.35 -4.89 0.35
C MET A 57 -2.54 -6.19 0.59
N GLN A 58 -3.12 -7.17 1.27
CA GLN A 58 -2.50 -8.47 1.49
C GLN A 58 -2.27 -9.21 0.17
N LEU A 59 -3.24 -9.22 -0.73
CA LEU A 59 -3.11 -9.85 -2.05
C LEU A 59 -1.93 -9.25 -2.83
N LYS A 60 -1.87 -7.92 -2.95
CA LYS A 60 -0.76 -7.22 -3.63
C LYS A 60 0.59 -7.52 -2.98
N HIS A 61 0.64 -7.53 -1.67
CA HIS A 61 1.86 -7.84 -0.94
C HIS A 61 2.33 -9.27 -1.20
N GLN A 62 1.46 -10.27 -1.18
CA GLN A 62 1.82 -11.66 -1.46
C GLN A 62 2.27 -11.86 -2.90
N GLN A 63 1.59 -11.23 -3.87
CA GLN A 63 1.99 -11.25 -5.28
C GLN A 63 3.39 -10.66 -5.46
N SER A 64 3.65 -9.47 -4.91
CA SER A 64 4.95 -8.81 -4.96
C SER A 64 6.05 -9.66 -4.34
N ARG A 65 5.79 -10.28 -3.18
CA ARG A 65 6.76 -11.16 -2.52
C ARG A 65 7.09 -12.38 -3.38
N ALA A 66 6.08 -13.04 -3.93
CA ALA A 66 6.28 -14.23 -4.76
C ALA A 66 7.14 -13.91 -5.99
N MET A 67 6.84 -12.81 -6.68
CA MET A 67 7.61 -12.39 -7.86
C MET A 67 9.03 -11.94 -7.50
N MET A 68 9.18 -11.16 -6.43
CA MET A 68 10.49 -10.67 -5.99
C MET A 68 11.41 -11.81 -5.57
N TYR A 69 10.93 -12.75 -4.74
CA TYR A 69 11.78 -13.86 -4.30
C TYR A 69 12.14 -14.79 -5.46
N ARG A 70 11.20 -15.04 -6.37
CA ARG A 70 11.50 -15.79 -7.58
C ARG A 70 12.60 -15.11 -8.42
N ALA A 71 12.49 -13.80 -8.66
CA ALA A 71 13.50 -13.06 -9.40
C ALA A 71 14.87 -13.07 -8.71
N ILE A 72 14.92 -13.06 -7.37
CA ILE A 72 16.16 -13.19 -6.61
C ILE A 72 16.75 -14.59 -6.72
N ASP A 73 15.93 -15.63 -6.62
CA ASP A 73 16.37 -17.02 -6.71
C ASP A 73 16.86 -17.39 -8.11
N GLU A 74 16.29 -16.76 -9.16
CA GLU A 74 16.71 -16.93 -10.57
C GLU A 74 17.86 -15.99 -10.98
N ALA A 75 18.33 -15.08 -10.10
CA ALA A 75 19.34 -14.09 -10.44
C ALA A 75 20.71 -14.73 -10.73
N VAL A 76 21.22 -14.51 -11.95
CA VAL A 76 22.54 -14.99 -12.43
C VAL A 76 23.30 -13.85 -13.09
N LEU A 77 24.64 -14.02 -13.29
CA LEU A 77 25.50 -12.99 -13.92
C LEU A 77 25.25 -12.81 -15.42
N ASP A 78 24.83 -13.87 -16.10
CA ASP A 78 24.49 -13.86 -17.52
C ASP A 78 23.09 -14.42 -17.73
N PRO A 79 22.04 -13.60 -17.52
CA PRO A 79 20.68 -14.05 -17.58
C PRO A 79 20.20 -14.28 -19.01
N THR A 80 19.40 -15.30 -19.19
CA THR A 80 18.64 -15.53 -20.42
C THR A 80 17.58 -14.46 -20.62
N GLN A 81 17.07 -14.33 -21.86
CA GLN A 81 15.99 -13.38 -22.18
C GLN A 81 14.76 -13.62 -21.31
N ASP A 82 14.36 -14.88 -21.10
CA ASP A 82 13.22 -15.23 -20.24
C ASP A 82 13.43 -14.81 -18.79
N GLU A 83 14.64 -14.92 -18.26
CA GLU A 83 14.96 -14.47 -16.89
C GLU A 83 14.91 -12.95 -16.79
N LEU A 84 15.39 -12.22 -17.81
CA LEU A 84 15.27 -10.76 -17.89
C LEU A 84 13.81 -10.31 -17.93
N VAL A 85 12.98 -10.95 -18.76
CA VAL A 85 11.54 -10.68 -18.86
C VAL A 85 10.85 -10.85 -17.49
N ARG A 86 11.14 -11.94 -16.79
CA ARG A 86 10.61 -12.17 -15.43
C ARG A 86 11.13 -11.14 -14.43
N GLY A 87 12.40 -10.75 -14.54
CA GLY A 87 13.00 -9.71 -13.69
C GLY A 87 12.32 -8.35 -13.87
N TRP A 88 12.10 -7.91 -15.12
CA TRP A 88 11.40 -6.65 -15.40
C TRP A 88 9.95 -6.68 -14.93
N ALA A 89 9.23 -7.78 -15.17
CA ALA A 89 7.87 -7.96 -14.69
C ALA A 89 7.79 -7.90 -13.16
N ALA A 90 8.73 -8.53 -12.46
CA ALA A 90 8.83 -8.47 -11.01
C ALA A 90 9.12 -7.04 -10.52
N ALA A 91 10.06 -6.33 -11.16
CA ALA A 91 10.42 -4.95 -10.81
C ALA A 91 9.21 -4.00 -10.93
N ILE A 92 8.50 -4.02 -12.07
CA ILE A 92 7.29 -3.20 -12.28
C ILE A 92 6.25 -3.52 -11.21
N THR A 93 5.93 -4.81 -11.04
CA THR A 93 4.87 -5.23 -10.11
C THR A 93 5.17 -4.82 -8.67
N VAL A 94 6.41 -4.99 -8.21
CA VAL A 94 6.80 -4.62 -6.84
C VAL A 94 6.73 -3.12 -6.63
N MET A 95 7.21 -2.32 -7.58
CA MET A 95 7.22 -0.86 -7.48
C MET A 95 5.79 -0.28 -7.48
N GLU A 96 4.95 -0.71 -8.42
CA GLU A 96 3.57 -0.22 -8.52
C GLU A 96 2.72 -0.69 -7.34
N HIS A 97 2.82 -1.95 -6.94
CA HIS A 97 2.11 -2.45 -5.76
C HIS A 97 2.53 -1.74 -4.47
N ALA A 98 3.81 -1.36 -4.33
CA ALA A 98 4.26 -0.59 -3.16
C ALA A 98 3.54 0.75 -3.06
N ALA A 99 3.42 1.49 -4.17
CA ALA A 99 2.71 2.76 -4.23
C ALA A 99 1.20 2.60 -4.00
N GLU A 100 0.59 1.58 -4.61
CA GLU A 100 -0.83 1.29 -4.45
C GLU A 100 -1.16 0.87 -3.01
N VAL A 101 -0.38 -0.02 -2.40
CA VAL A 101 -0.57 -0.45 -1.00
C VAL A 101 -0.43 0.74 -0.05
N ALA A 102 0.53 1.63 -0.28
CA ALA A 102 0.69 2.84 0.53
C ALA A 102 -0.53 3.77 0.41
N SER A 103 -1.05 3.99 -0.81
CA SER A 103 -2.26 4.76 -1.07
C SER A 103 -3.50 4.14 -0.42
N MET A 104 -3.70 2.83 -0.58
CA MET A 104 -4.80 2.11 0.04
C MET A 104 -4.73 2.16 1.57
N SER A 105 -3.53 2.09 2.14
CA SER A 105 -3.29 2.19 3.58
C SER A 105 -3.78 3.52 4.14
N ILE A 106 -3.55 4.64 3.43
CA ILE A 106 -4.06 5.96 3.82
C ILE A 106 -5.59 5.96 3.85
N ARG A 107 -6.24 5.38 2.84
CA ARG A 107 -7.71 5.29 2.79
C ARG A 107 -8.29 4.45 3.92
N VAL A 108 -7.64 3.35 4.28
CA VAL A 108 -8.06 2.47 5.38
C VAL A 108 -7.84 3.12 6.74
N CYS A 109 -6.69 3.77 6.96
CA CYS A 109 -6.34 4.44 8.21
C CYS A 109 -7.06 5.77 8.40
N GLY A 110 -7.43 6.44 7.31
CA GLY A 110 -8.07 7.76 7.32
C GLY A 110 -7.07 8.91 7.33
N GLY A 111 -7.59 10.14 7.24
CA GLY A 111 -6.80 11.37 7.03
C GLY A 111 -5.71 11.65 8.08
N GLN A 112 -5.87 11.19 9.31
CA GLN A 112 -4.85 11.35 10.36
C GLN A 112 -3.52 10.69 10.00
N SER A 113 -3.54 9.64 9.17
CA SER A 113 -2.33 8.95 8.72
C SER A 113 -1.42 9.79 7.83
N MET A 114 -1.92 10.93 7.30
CA MET A 114 -1.16 11.89 6.49
C MET A 114 -0.43 12.96 7.31
N GLN A 115 -0.54 12.93 8.62
CA GLN A 115 0.20 13.87 9.47
C GLN A 115 1.70 13.54 9.43
N LYS A 116 2.56 14.58 9.42
CA LYS A 116 4.02 14.43 9.32
C LYS A 116 4.67 13.59 10.43
N ASN A 117 4.03 13.50 11.59
CA ASN A 117 4.46 12.67 12.71
C ASN A 117 4.08 11.18 12.54
N MET A 118 3.34 10.84 11.47
CA MET A 118 2.91 9.49 11.17
C MET A 118 3.83 8.85 10.11
N PRO A 119 4.23 7.58 10.30
CA PRO A 119 5.16 6.94 9.36
C PRO A 119 4.56 6.69 7.97
N LEU A 120 3.24 6.64 7.85
CA LEU A 120 2.56 6.28 6.60
C LEU A 120 2.66 7.39 5.54
N GLU A 121 2.66 8.67 5.94
CA GLU A 121 2.89 9.81 5.05
C GLU A 121 4.25 9.67 4.34
N ARG A 122 5.31 9.40 5.11
CA ARG A 122 6.64 9.18 4.56
C ARG A 122 6.68 7.94 3.66
N MET A 123 6.11 6.82 4.09
CA MET A 123 6.07 5.59 3.29
C MET A 123 5.33 5.80 1.97
N TYR A 124 4.27 6.62 1.95
CA TYR A 124 3.56 6.97 0.72
C TYR A 124 4.46 7.74 -0.25
N ARG A 125 5.18 8.75 0.22
CA ARG A 125 6.12 9.51 -0.63
C ARG A 125 7.25 8.63 -1.13
N ASP A 126 7.88 7.87 -0.24
CA ASP A 126 9.04 7.04 -0.57
C ASP A 126 8.67 5.92 -1.56
N SER A 127 7.44 5.34 -1.46
CA SER A 127 6.99 4.30 -2.38
C SER A 127 6.82 4.78 -3.83
N ARG A 128 6.60 6.08 -4.06
CA ARG A 128 6.49 6.64 -5.42
C ARG A 128 7.83 6.76 -6.12
N LEU A 129 8.92 6.81 -5.38
CA LEU A 129 10.25 6.93 -5.98
C LEU A 129 10.67 5.69 -6.77
N GLY A 130 10.27 4.49 -6.33
CA GLY A 130 10.68 3.24 -6.96
C GLY A 130 10.36 3.19 -8.45
N SER A 131 9.14 3.55 -8.83
CA SER A 131 8.69 3.51 -10.23
C SER A 131 9.28 4.61 -11.13
N THR A 132 9.90 5.64 -10.54
CA THR A 132 10.43 6.81 -11.29
C THR A 132 11.96 6.85 -11.34
N MET A 133 12.65 5.98 -10.60
CA MET A 133 14.12 6.01 -10.52
C MET A 133 14.79 5.30 -11.70
N LEU A 134 15.64 6.04 -12.40
CA LEU A 134 16.53 5.46 -13.41
C LEU A 134 17.64 4.59 -12.75
N PRO A 135 18.15 3.57 -13.43
CA PRO A 135 17.85 3.17 -14.81
C PRO A 135 16.66 2.21 -14.98
N TRP A 136 15.98 1.88 -13.91
CA TRP A 136 14.92 0.85 -13.86
C TRP A 136 13.55 1.45 -13.50
N SER A 137 13.18 2.56 -14.15
CA SER A 137 11.82 3.10 -13.97
C SER A 137 10.77 2.11 -14.52
N ALA A 138 9.52 2.28 -14.06
CA ALA A 138 8.43 1.42 -14.53
C ALA A 138 8.24 1.50 -16.04
N GLU A 139 8.44 2.68 -16.65
CA GLU A 139 8.33 2.90 -18.09
C GLU A 139 9.42 2.14 -18.85
N VAL A 140 10.68 2.23 -18.40
CA VAL A 140 11.81 1.52 -19.03
C VAL A 140 11.63 0.01 -18.95
N CYS A 141 11.21 -0.50 -17.80
CA CYS A 141 10.95 -1.93 -17.66
C CYS A 141 9.76 -2.38 -18.51
N THR A 142 8.71 -1.55 -18.63
CA THR A 142 7.53 -1.85 -19.46
C THR A 142 7.89 -1.87 -20.95
N GLU A 143 8.69 -0.91 -21.42
CA GLU A 143 9.18 -0.86 -22.79
C GLU A 143 9.97 -2.13 -23.14
N ARG A 144 10.92 -2.51 -22.29
CA ARG A 144 11.73 -3.73 -22.49
C ARG A 144 10.89 -5.00 -22.51
N LEU A 145 9.92 -5.08 -21.59
CA LEU A 145 8.98 -6.21 -21.53
C LEU A 145 8.14 -6.32 -22.81
N GLY A 146 7.64 -5.17 -23.31
CA GLY A 146 6.89 -5.10 -24.54
C GLY A 146 7.72 -5.45 -25.77
N THR A 147 8.96 -4.96 -25.84
CA THR A 147 9.91 -5.27 -26.92
C THR A 147 10.19 -6.76 -26.97
N ALA A 148 10.52 -7.38 -25.85
CA ALA A 148 10.79 -8.82 -25.79
C ALA A 148 9.58 -9.67 -26.21
N GLY A 149 8.36 -9.23 -25.91
CA GLY A 149 7.16 -10.00 -26.25
C GLY A 149 6.68 -9.83 -27.71
N LEU A 150 7.15 -8.79 -28.41
CA LEU A 150 6.68 -8.49 -29.78
C LEU A 150 7.73 -8.81 -30.87
N PHE A 151 9.00 -8.81 -30.53
CA PHE A 151 10.09 -8.86 -31.53
C PHE A 151 11.10 -9.99 -31.32
N ASP A 152 11.05 -10.68 -30.20
CA ASP A 152 11.83 -11.88 -29.89
C ASP A 152 10.93 -13.15 -29.99
#